data_6d85f935e6fe6e7b7fe47736f1ed80f2
#
_entry.id   6d85f935e6fe6e7b7fe47736f1ed80f2
#
_cell.length_a   1.000
_cell.length_b   1.000
_cell.length_c   1.000
_cell.angle_alpha   90.00
_cell.angle_beta   90.00
_cell.angle_gamma   90.00
#
_symmetry.space_group_name_H-M   'P 1'
#
loop_
_entity.id
_entity.type
_entity.pdbx_description
1 polymer ?
#
loop_
_entity_poly.entity_id
_entity_poly.type
_entity_poly.pdbx_seq_one_letter_code
_entity_poly.pdbx_strand_id
1 'polypeptide(L)'
;MRIALSVEYIGKKYFGWQQQNHSSTNTVQYFVDKALSNIADHKIKTICSGRADTGVNALNQIVHFDTTSKRSDKNWIDGANSILPDDIRVKRIYKVDNDFHARFLATKRTYKYFINTNIKSTIFNNAYTWVVGDKLSFSSMQLSMKYLKGVHDFSSFRSSGCQASNPVRNVSDVSIVKNKGVIVFSITANAFLYHMVRNIAGTLVDIGLKKIRPKDLHTIMSKKNRKYCSKMAPPNALFLWRVSYPQKYKISYNTESILL
;
A
#
# COMPACT_ATOMS: atom_id res chain seq x y z
N MET A 1 -15.41 16.74 -16.65
CA MET A 1 -14.20 17.16 -15.92
C MET A 1 -13.60 15.96 -15.20
N ARG A 2 -12.27 15.96 -15.00
CA ARG A 2 -11.59 14.90 -14.23
C ARG A 2 -11.32 15.35 -12.79
N ILE A 3 -11.60 14.47 -11.85
CA ILE A 3 -11.40 14.70 -10.42
C ILE A 3 -10.51 13.58 -9.88
N ALA A 4 -9.55 13.92 -9.02
CA ALA A 4 -8.80 12.96 -8.25
C ALA A 4 -9.14 13.08 -6.76
N LEU A 5 -9.15 11.96 -6.06
CA LEU A 5 -9.41 11.85 -4.63
C LEU A 5 -8.29 11.10 -3.92
N SER A 6 -8.04 11.50 -2.69
CA SER A 6 -7.31 10.69 -1.70
C SER A 6 -8.31 9.90 -0.87
N VAL A 7 -8.16 8.59 -0.86
CA VAL A 7 -9.01 7.65 -0.12
C VAL A 7 -8.17 6.91 0.93
N GLU A 8 -8.63 6.92 2.17
CA GLU A 8 -8.09 6.17 3.29
C GLU A 8 -9.02 5.00 3.60
N TYR A 9 -8.47 3.82 3.92
CA TYR A 9 -9.30 2.67 4.29
C TYR A 9 -8.55 1.62 5.11
N ILE A 10 -9.32 0.90 5.94
CA ILE A 10 -8.90 -0.31 6.64
C ILE A 10 -9.32 -1.52 5.80
N GLY A 11 -8.33 -2.26 5.27
CA GLY A 11 -8.58 -3.32 4.29
C GLY A 11 -9.15 -4.64 4.85
N LYS A 12 -9.20 -4.81 6.18
CA LYS A 12 -9.48 -6.09 6.86
C LYS A 12 -10.75 -6.80 6.38
N LYS A 13 -11.81 -6.04 6.10
CA LYS A 13 -13.12 -6.56 5.69
C LYS A 13 -13.26 -6.73 4.17
N TYR A 14 -12.30 -6.27 3.36
CA TYR A 14 -12.43 -6.16 1.91
C TYR A 14 -11.56 -7.15 1.16
N PHE A 15 -12.04 -7.63 0.03
CA PHE A 15 -11.28 -8.43 -0.94
C PHE A 15 -10.30 -7.57 -1.77
N GLY A 16 -9.65 -6.60 -1.12
CA GLY A 16 -8.74 -5.65 -1.71
C GLY A 16 -9.43 -4.44 -2.33
N TRP A 17 -8.67 -3.71 -3.13
CA TRP A 17 -9.20 -2.52 -3.80
C TRP A 17 -10.13 -2.86 -4.97
N GLN A 18 -9.65 -3.68 -5.92
CA GLN A 18 -10.20 -3.83 -7.27
C GLN A 18 -11.48 -4.68 -7.28
N GLN A 19 -12.56 -4.13 -7.83
CA GLN A 19 -13.76 -4.90 -8.16
C GLN A 19 -13.44 -5.92 -9.26
N GLN A 20 -13.79 -7.19 -9.03
CA GLN A 20 -13.59 -8.32 -9.96
C GLN A 20 -14.92 -8.72 -10.59
N ASN A 21 -14.88 -9.20 -11.84
CA ASN A 21 -16.08 -9.48 -12.63
C ASN A 21 -16.99 -10.58 -12.05
N HIS A 22 -16.50 -11.42 -11.16
CA HIS A 22 -17.24 -12.62 -10.73
C HIS A 22 -17.55 -12.70 -9.24
N SER A 23 -17.17 -11.76 -8.41
CA SER A 23 -17.33 -12.07 -6.98
C SER A 23 -17.48 -10.95 -6.02
N SER A 24 -17.43 -9.70 -6.28
CA SER A 24 -17.60 -9.00 -5.03
C SER A 24 -18.00 -7.54 -5.12
N THR A 25 -19.19 -7.33 -4.65
CA THR A 25 -19.66 -6.11 -4.00
C THR A 25 -18.87 -5.78 -2.71
N ASN A 26 -17.92 -6.61 -2.26
CA ASN A 26 -17.14 -6.40 -1.05
C ASN A 26 -15.68 -6.00 -1.34
N THR A 27 -15.50 -4.98 -2.17
CA THR A 27 -14.21 -4.35 -2.45
C THR A 27 -14.28 -2.87 -2.14
N VAL A 28 -13.15 -2.25 -1.80
CA VAL A 28 -13.13 -0.80 -1.51
C VAL A 28 -13.61 0.00 -2.72
N GLN A 29 -13.23 -0.39 -3.93
CA GLN A 29 -13.66 0.26 -5.16
C GLN A 29 -15.19 0.25 -5.32
N TYR A 30 -15.87 -0.86 -4.99
CA TYR A 30 -17.32 -0.94 -5.08
C TYR A 30 -18.01 0.13 -4.23
N PHE A 31 -17.61 0.28 -2.97
CA PHE A 31 -18.19 1.26 -2.06
C PHE A 31 -17.90 2.69 -2.50
N VAL A 32 -16.66 2.96 -2.93
CA VAL A 32 -16.26 4.28 -3.43
C VAL A 32 -17.03 4.64 -4.71
N ASP A 33 -17.10 3.74 -5.68
CA ASP A 33 -17.83 3.96 -6.94
C ASP A 33 -19.32 4.18 -6.68
N LYS A 34 -19.93 3.41 -5.76
CA LYS A 34 -21.34 3.56 -5.35
C LYS A 34 -21.60 4.92 -4.71
N ALA A 35 -20.77 5.32 -3.74
CA ALA A 35 -20.92 6.60 -3.05
C ALA A 35 -20.79 7.79 -4.02
N LEU A 36 -19.77 7.76 -4.88
CA LEU A 36 -19.53 8.81 -5.86
C LEU A 36 -20.64 8.86 -6.94
N SER A 37 -21.19 7.72 -7.35
CA SER A 37 -22.29 7.65 -8.30
C SER A 37 -23.55 8.31 -7.75
N ASN A 38 -23.86 8.11 -6.46
CA ASN A 38 -25.00 8.75 -5.81
C ASN A 38 -24.87 10.28 -5.78
N ILE A 39 -23.63 10.80 -5.54
CA ILE A 39 -23.40 12.26 -5.52
C ILE A 39 -23.41 12.84 -6.93
N ALA A 40 -22.89 12.09 -7.89
CA ALA A 40 -22.80 12.51 -9.28
C ALA A 40 -24.15 12.49 -10.01
N ASP A 41 -25.11 11.72 -9.50
CA ASP A 41 -26.37 11.40 -10.18
C ASP A 41 -26.14 10.69 -11.54
N HIS A 42 -25.05 9.98 -11.66
CA HIS A 42 -24.73 9.08 -12.78
C HIS A 42 -23.64 8.08 -12.38
N LYS A 43 -23.49 7.00 -13.13
CA LYS A 43 -22.52 5.95 -12.87
C LYS A 43 -21.08 6.48 -12.94
N ILE A 44 -20.36 6.36 -11.83
CA ILE A 44 -18.93 6.64 -11.70
C ILE A 44 -18.15 5.32 -11.63
N LYS A 45 -16.99 5.30 -12.28
CA LYS A 45 -16.01 4.22 -12.15
C LYS A 45 -14.63 4.82 -11.88
N THR A 46 -14.07 4.52 -10.72
CA THR A 46 -12.76 5.02 -10.32
C THR A 46 -11.62 4.18 -10.88
N ILE A 47 -10.48 4.85 -11.13
CA ILE A 47 -9.20 4.22 -11.46
C ILE A 47 -8.20 4.58 -10.37
N CYS A 48 -7.63 3.58 -9.70
CA CYS A 48 -6.71 3.76 -8.59
C CYS A 48 -5.23 3.84 -9.01
N SER A 49 -4.39 4.39 -8.14
CA SER A 49 -2.94 4.50 -8.32
C SER A 49 -2.22 3.15 -8.29
N GLY A 50 -2.78 2.18 -7.59
CA GLY A 50 -2.27 0.82 -7.47
C GLY A 50 -3.28 -0.08 -6.79
N ARG A 51 -3.36 -1.33 -7.24
CA ARG A 51 -4.20 -2.34 -6.58
C ARG A 51 -3.64 -2.66 -5.20
N ALA A 52 -4.52 -2.89 -4.25
CA ALA A 52 -4.18 -3.44 -2.93
C ALA A 52 -4.80 -4.83 -2.80
N ASP A 53 -4.07 -5.72 -2.14
CA ASP A 53 -4.50 -7.08 -1.87
C ASP A 53 -5.59 -7.10 -0.77
N THR A 54 -6.28 -8.22 -0.65
CA THR A 54 -7.19 -8.51 0.47
C THR A 54 -6.50 -8.22 1.81
N GLY A 55 -7.15 -7.45 2.66
CA GLY A 55 -6.67 -7.12 4.00
C GLY A 55 -5.59 -6.04 4.10
N VAL A 56 -5.09 -5.52 2.99
CA VAL A 56 -4.10 -4.43 2.96
C VAL A 56 -4.77 -3.08 3.16
N ASN A 57 -4.17 -2.23 4.00
CA ASN A 57 -4.67 -0.90 4.34
C ASN A 57 -4.09 0.18 3.41
N ALA A 58 -4.74 1.33 3.36
CA ALA A 58 -4.19 2.52 2.72
C ALA A 58 -4.53 3.77 3.49
N LEU A 59 -3.55 4.66 3.62
CA LEU A 59 -3.75 6.02 4.13
C LEU A 59 -3.93 7.03 3.01
N ASN A 60 -3.41 6.73 1.82
CA ASN A 60 -3.44 7.65 0.71
C ASN A 60 -3.50 6.90 -0.63
N GLN A 61 -4.58 6.16 -0.85
CA GLN A 61 -4.89 5.67 -2.19
C GLN A 61 -5.39 6.82 -3.04
N ILE A 62 -4.70 7.13 -4.12
CA ILE A 62 -5.18 8.15 -5.07
C ILE A 62 -6.00 7.47 -6.16
N VAL A 63 -7.18 8.00 -6.38
CA VAL A 63 -8.08 7.57 -7.46
C VAL A 63 -8.45 8.74 -8.33
N HIS A 64 -8.84 8.49 -9.59
CA HIS A 64 -9.49 9.50 -10.42
C HIS A 64 -10.74 8.93 -11.09
N PHE A 65 -11.62 9.82 -11.48
CA PHE A 65 -12.81 9.54 -12.27
C PHE A 65 -13.22 10.75 -13.11
N ASP A 66 -14.02 10.52 -14.12
CA ASP A 66 -14.61 11.56 -14.97
C ASP A 66 -16.08 11.78 -14.59
N THR A 67 -16.53 13.04 -14.59
CA THR A 67 -17.90 13.41 -14.28
C THR A 67 -18.35 14.66 -15.05
N THR A 68 -19.64 14.75 -15.33
CA THR A 68 -20.32 15.96 -15.83
C THR A 68 -20.91 16.79 -14.69
N SER A 69 -21.09 16.19 -13.51
CA SER A 69 -21.73 16.82 -12.36
C SER A 69 -20.87 17.92 -11.77
N LYS A 70 -21.44 19.10 -11.59
CA LYS A 70 -20.81 20.25 -10.92
C LYS A 70 -21.22 20.24 -9.45
N ARG A 71 -20.30 19.87 -8.57
CA ARG A 71 -20.47 19.90 -7.11
C ARG A 71 -19.29 20.64 -6.49
N SER A 72 -19.49 21.23 -5.33
CA SER A 72 -18.39 21.81 -4.54
C SER A 72 -17.47 20.71 -3.99
N ASP A 73 -16.22 21.04 -3.69
CA ASP A 73 -15.26 20.11 -3.12
C ASP A 73 -15.78 19.52 -1.80
N LYS A 74 -16.45 20.36 -0.98
CA LYS A 74 -17.13 19.95 0.25
C LYS A 74 -18.23 18.92 -0.01
N ASN A 75 -19.09 19.15 -1.01
CA ASN A 75 -20.18 18.22 -1.33
C ASN A 75 -19.65 16.86 -1.79
N TRP A 76 -18.55 16.81 -2.54
CA TRP A 76 -17.92 15.56 -2.92
C TRP A 76 -17.37 14.80 -1.71
N ILE A 77 -16.67 15.48 -0.78
CA ILE A 77 -16.06 14.86 0.40
C ILE A 77 -17.12 14.43 1.41
N ASP A 78 -17.96 15.37 1.86
CA ASP A 78 -18.94 15.12 2.92
C ASP A 78 -20.03 14.16 2.43
N GLY A 79 -20.52 14.35 1.19
CA GLY A 79 -21.49 13.46 0.59
C GLY A 79 -20.97 12.04 0.42
N ALA A 80 -19.70 11.85 -0.04
CA ALA A 80 -19.11 10.52 -0.12
C ALA A 80 -19.01 9.90 1.28
N ASN A 81 -18.50 10.65 2.25
CA ASN A 81 -18.28 10.17 3.62
C ASN A 81 -19.58 9.87 4.39
N SER A 82 -20.71 10.46 4.01
CA SER A 82 -22.02 10.12 4.59
C SER A 82 -22.60 8.78 4.08
N ILE A 83 -22.11 8.28 2.95
CA ILE A 83 -22.56 7.03 2.32
C ILE A 83 -21.58 5.88 2.53
N LEU A 84 -20.27 6.22 2.64
CA LEU A 84 -19.20 5.24 2.80
C LEU A 84 -19.28 4.54 4.17
N PRO A 85 -18.90 3.26 4.26
CA PRO A 85 -18.66 2.59 5.54
C PRO A 85 -17.62 3.31 6.40
N ASP A 86 -17.69 3.15 7.72
CA ASP A 86 -16.82 3.85 8.68
C ASP A 86 -15.33 3.57 8.50
N ASP A 87 -14.98 2.47 7.85
CA ASP A 87 -13.60 2.06 7.56
C ASP A 87 -13.10 2.49 6.18
N ILE A 88 -13.85 3.35 5.45
CA ILE A 88 -13.45 4.01 4.20
C ILE A 88 -13.74 5.49 4.29
N ARG A 89 -12.76 6.35 3.96
CA ARG A 89 -12.89 7.81 4.00
C ARG A 89 -12.28 8.47 2.77
N VAL A 90 -13.00 9.42 2.16
CA VAL A 90 -12.45 10.40 1.25
C VAL A 90 -11.83 11.52 2.08
N LYS A 91 -10.52 11.74 1.96
CA LYS A 91 -9.78 12.72 2.75
C LYS A 91 -9.60 14.06 2.03
N ARG A 92 -9.38 14.00 0.73
CA ARG A 92 -9.07 15.18 -0.09
C ARG A 92 -9.57 14.99 -1.52
N ILE A 93 -9.83 16.13 -2.16
CA ILE A 93 -10.17 16.25 -3.57
C ILE A 93 -9.13 17.12 -4.28
N TYR A 94 -8.84 16.79 -5.51
CA TYR A 94 -7.94 17.54 -6.38
C TYR A 94 -8.59 17.72 -7.74
N LYS A 95 -8.68 18.97 -8.19
CA LYS A 95 -9.04 19.29 -9.57
C LYS A 95 -7.81 19.05 -10.43
N VAL A 96 -7.95 18.17 -11.38
CA VAL A 96 -6.83 17.75 -12.25
C VAL A 96 -7.22 17.90 -13.71
N ASP A 97 -6.22 18.08 -14.55
CA ASP A 97 -6.42 18.14 -16.00
C ASP A 97 -6.86 16.78 -16.56
N ASN A 98 -7.47 16.77 -17.74
CA ASN A 98 -7.97 15.54 -18.37
C ASN A 98 -6.84 14.56 -18.75
N ASP A 99 -5.58 14.98 -18.78
CA ASP A 99 -4.41 14.13 -18.98
C ASP A 99 -4.00 13.35 -17.72
N PHE A 100 -4.52 13.73 -16.54
CA PHE A 100 -4.18 13.06 -15.29
C PHE A 100 -4.65 11.61 -15.30
N HIS A 101 -3.73 10.70 -14.94
CA HIS A 101 -4.07 9.28 -14.75
C HIS A 101 -3.45 8.75 -13.45
N ALA A 102 -4.29 8.39 -12.48
CA ALA A 102 -3.85 8.01 -11.13
C ALA A 102 -2.81 6.87 -11.13
N ARG A 103 -2.91 5.90 -12.04
CA ARG A 103 -1.97 4.77 -12.10
C ARG A 103 -0.69 5.10 -12.87
N PHE A 104 -0.83 5.68 -14.07
CA PHE A 104 0.30 5.79 -15.01
C PHE A 104 1.19 7.01 -14.73
N LEU A 105 0.63 8.07 -14.15
CA LEU A 105 1.41 9.25 -13.79
C LEU A 105 1.99 9.22 -12.37
N ALA A 106 1.68 8.18 -11.58
CA ALA A 106 2.30 8.00 -10.27
C ALA A 106 3.79 7.68 -10.43
N THR A 107 4.63 8.58 -9.94
CA THR A 107 6.10 8.49 -10.04
C THR A 107 6.70 7.58 -8.98
N LYS A 108 6.12 7.57 -7.77
CA LYS A 108 6.57 6.75 -6.65
C LYS A 108 5.38 6.29 -5.80
N ARG A 109 5.54 5.14 -5.15
CA ARG A 109 4.64 4.65 -4.09
C ARG A 109 5.49 4.30 -2.89
N THR A 110 5.02 4.69 -1.71
CA THR A 110 5.65 4.33 -0.42
C THR A 110 4.71 3.40 0.31
N TYR A 111 5.24 2.30 0.78
CA TYR A 111 4.58 1.38 1.69
C TYR A 111 5.27 1.38 3.04
N LYS A 112 4.49 1.21 4.11
CA LYS A 112 5.01 0.90 5.45
C LYS A 112 4.44 -0.41 5.91
N TYR A 113 5.30 -1.21 6.55
CA TYR A 113 4.94 -2.48 7.16
C TYR A 113 5.29 -2.45 8.65
N PHE A 114 4.32 -2.77 9.52
CA PHE A 114 4.46 -2.65 10.97
C PHE A 114 4.64 -4.02 11.61
N ILE A 115 5.77 -4.22 12.29
CA ILE A 115 6.12 -5.47 12.98
C ILE A 115 6.15 -5.18 14.47
N ASN A 116 5.33 -5.85 15.25
CA ASN A 116 5.29 -5.71 16.69
C ASN A 116 6.16 -6.77 17.35
N THR A 117 7.12 -6.33 18.14
CA THR A 117 8.02 -7.22 18.88
C THR A 117 7.50 -7.56 20.29
N ASN A 118 6.42 -6.92 20.74
CA ASN A 118 5.83 -7.18 22.05
C ASN A 118 4.68 -8.21 21.93
N ILE A 119 4.93 -9.43 22.41
CA ILE A 119 3.91 -10.52 22.44
C ILE A 119 2.72 -10.16 23.34
N LYS A 120 2.95 -9.37 24.40
CA LYS A 120 1.91 -8.94 25.33
C LYS A 120 1.15 -7.70 24.83
N SER A 121 1.31 -7.32 23.55
CA SER A 121 0.59 -6.16 23.00
C SER A 121 -0.92 -6.39 22.98
N THR A 122 -1.66 -5.28 23.03
CA THR A 122 -3.13 -5.33 23.01
C THR A 122 -3.66 -5.80 21.65
N ILE A 123 -4.88 -6.33 21.63
CA ILE A 123 -5.57 -6.73 20.39
C ILE A 123 -5.73 -5.56 19.41
N PHE A 124 -5.82 -4.32 19.91
CA PHE A 124 -5.91 -3.11 19.09
C PHE A 124 -4.64 -2.89 18.26
N ASN A 125 -3.45 -3.05 18.89
CA ASN A 125 -2.19 -2.97 18.16
C ASN A 125 -2.02 -4.13 17.17
N ASN A 126 -2.49 -5.33 17.55
CA ASN A 126 -2.40 -6.52 16.71
C ASN A 126 -3.28 -6.43 15.46
N ALA A 127 -4.34 -5.60 15.49
CA ALA A 127 -5.19 -5.37 14.32
C ALA A 127 -4.41 -4.79 13.12
N TYR A 128 -3.35 -4.01 13.38
CA TYR A 128 -2.61 -3.24 12.38
C TYR A 128 -1.12 -3.56 12.34
N THR A 129 -0.66 -4.53 13.12
CA THR A 129 0.74 -4.95 13.16
C THR A 129 0.85 -6.46 13.01
N TRP A 130 2.02 -6.92 12.57
CA TRP A 130 2.38 -8.34 12.63
C TRP A 130 3.15 -8.61 13.93
N VAL A 131 2.55 -9.33 14.86
CA VAL A 131 3.20 -9.73 16.11
C VAL A 131 4.13 -10.90 15.84
N VAL A 132 5.43 -10.70 16.09
CA VAL A 132 6.48 -11.70 15.84
C VAL A 132 7.18 -12.09 17.14
N GLY A 133 7.16 -11.21 18.14
CA GLY A 133 7.85 -11.42 19.42
C GLY A 133 9.20 -10.69 19.51
N ASP A 134 9.78 -10.76 20.70
CA ASP A 134 10.94 -9.95 21.12
C ASP A 134 12.30 -10.42 20.61
N LYS A 135 12.39 -11.61 20.01
CA LYS A 135 13.64 -12.23 19.54
C LYS A 135 14.17 -11.65 18.23
N LEU A 136 13.60 -10.58 17.69
CA LEU A 136 14.04 -9.98 16.44
C LEU A 136 15.31 -9.14 16.63
N SER A 137 16.37 -9.49 15.91
CA SER A 137 17.58 -8.67 15.77
C SER A 137 17.32 -7.52 14.82
N PHE A 138 17.04 -6.33 15.37
CA PHE A 138 16.86 -5.10 14.59
C PHE A 138 18.09 -4.77 13.74
N SER A 139 19.31 -4.91 14.32
CA SER A 139 20.57 -4.64 13.62
C SER A 139 20.76 -5.54 12.38
N SER A 140 20.40 -6.83 12.48
CA SER A 140 20.47 -7.74 11.33
C SER A 140 19.51 -7.32 10.22
N MET A 141 18.29 -6.91 10.57
CA MET A 141 17.31 -6.37 9.61
C MET A 141 17.85 -5.09 8.96
N GLN A 142 18.41 -4.17 9.76
CA GLN A 142 18.94 -2.89 9.28
C GLN A 142 20.12 -3.09 8.31
N LEU A 143 21.04 -3.99 8.60
CA LEU A 143 22.19 -4.32 7.74
C LEU A 143 21.75 -4.86 6.37
N SER A 144 20.58 -5.47 6.26
CA SER A 144 20.07 -6.01 4.99
C SER A 144 19.46 -4.96 4.07
N MET A 145 19.06 -3.78 4.60
CA MET A 145 18.36 -2.74 3.80
C MET A 145 19.16 -2.28 2.59
N LYS A 146 20.48 -2.20 2.69
CA LYS A 146 21.36 -1.74 1.59
C LYS A 146 21.20 -2.56 0.30
N TYR A 147 20.81 -3.82 0.41
CA TYR A 147 20.64 -4.71 -0.76
C TYR A 147 19.32 -4.48 -1.52
N LEU A 148 18.36 -3.80 -0.90
CA LEU A 148 17.06 -3.51 -1.54
C LEU A 148 17.07 -2.21 -2.35
N LYS A 149 17.96 -1.25 -1.99
CA LYS A 149 18.02 0.07 -2.63
C LYS A 149 18.66 -0.01 -4.01
N GLY A 150 18.07 0.70 -4.98
CA GLY A 150 18.55 0.75 -6.35
C GLY A 150 17.62 0.04 -7.33
N VAL A 151 18.17 -0.23 -8.52
CA VAL A 151 17.47 -0.90 -9.63
C VAL A 151 17.81 -2.39 -9.57
N HIS A 152 16.82 -3.22 -9.30
CA HIS A 152 16.99 -4.66 -9.16
C HIS A 152 15.83 -5.44 -9.79
N ASP A 153 16.13 -6.68 -10.16
CA ASP A 153 15.12 -7.68 -10.51
C ASP A 153 14.54 -8.27 -9.20
N PHE A 154 13.25 -8.02 -8.96
CA PHE A 154 12.53 -8.48 -7.78
C PHE A 154 11.71 -9.77 -8.02
N SER A 155 12.05 -10.58 -9.00
CA SER A 155 11.37 -11.85 -9.29
C SER A 155 11.27 -12.77 -8.08
N SER A 156 12.29 -12.80 -7.21
CA SER A 156 12.26 -13.58 -5.98
C SER A 156 11.18 -13.14 -4.98
N PHE A 157 10.70 -11.92 -5.09
CA PHE A 157 9.62 -11.38 -4.25
C PHE A 157 8.29 -11.27 -4.99
N ARG A 158 8.18 -11.81 -6.19
CA ARG A 158 6.98 -11.80 -7.03
C ARG A 158 6.15 -13.06 -6.78
N SER A 159 4.86 -12.91 -6.46
CA SER A 159 3.94 -14.03 -6.38
C SER A 159 3.39 -14.41 -7.75
N SER A 160 2.90 -15.66 -7.87
CA SER A 160 2.16 -16.15 -9.06
C SER A 160 0.95 -15.25 -9.34
N GLY A 161 0.53 -15.17 -10.59
CA GLY A 161 -0.58 -14.30 -11.01
C GLY A 161 -0.22 -12.82 -11.16
N CYS A 162 1.06 -12.44 -11.00
CA CYS A 162 1.50 -11.07 -11.25
C CYS A 162 1.40 -10.70 -12.74
N GLN A 163 0.61 -9.68 -13.05
CA GLN A 163 0.39 -9.20 -14.42
C GLN A 163 1.54 -8.36 -15.00
N ALA A 164 2.54 -7.99 -14.17
CA ALA A 164 3.67 -7.20 -14.65
C ALA A 164 4.60 -8.05 -15.53
N SER A 165 4.86 -7.65 -16.77
CA SER A 165 5.79 -8.33 -17.68
C SER A 165 7.25 -8.17 -17.21
N ASN A 166 7.65 -6.96 -16.81
CA ASN A 166 9.00 -6.67 -16.33
C ASN A 166 9.08 -6.73 -14.80
N PRO A 167 9.95 -7.56 -14.19
CA PRO A 167 10.14 -7.64 -12.75
C PRO A 167 11.10 -6.61 -12.17
N VAL A 168 11.79 -5.82 -12.99
CA VAL A 168 12.77 -4.83 -12.54
C VAL A 168 12.05 -3.63 -11.91
N ARG A 169 12.47 -3.23 -10.70
CA ARG A 169 11.97 -2.06 -9.99
C ARG A 169 13.12 -1.20 -9.49
N ASN A 170 12.86 0.11 -9.45
CA ASN A 170 13.77 1.07 -8.84
C ASN A 170 13.27 1.43 -7.44
N VAL A 171 13.93 0.90 -6.42
CA VAL A 171 13.70 1.26 -5.02
C VAL A 171 14.53 2.51 -4.70
N SER A 172 13.86 3.65 -4.66
CA SER A 172 14.52 4.94 -4.43
C SER A 172 14.85 5.19 -2.97
N ASP A 173 14.07 4.60 -2.05
CA ASP A 173 14.31 4.72 -0.61
C ASP A 173 13.83 3.48 0.13
N VAL A 174 14.58 3.11 1.17
CA VAL A 174 14.24 2.00 2.06
C VAL A 174 14.83 2.27 3.45
N SER A 175 14.00 2.11 4.47
CA SER A 175 14.41 2.34 5.84
C SER A 175 13.71 1.40 6.81
N ILE A 176 14.30 1.27 8.00
CA ILE A 176 13.70 0.55 9.11
C ILE A 176 13.97 1.34 10.39
N VAL A 177 12.94 1.54 11.19
CA VAL A 177 13.02 2.24 12.47
C VAL A 177 12.35 1.40 13.55
N LYS A 178 12.79 1.53 14.81
CA LYS A 178 12.16 0.86 15.96
C LYS A 178 11.75 1.91 16.98
N ASN A 179 10.49 1.87 17.38
CA ASN A 179 9.93 2.74 18.40
C ASN A 179 8.96 1.95 19.28
N LYS A 180 9.08 2.06 20.62
CA LYS A 180 8.18 1.44 21.61
C LYS A 180 7.79 -0.02 21.29
N GLY A 181 8.74 -0.83 20.83
CA GLY A 181 8.50 -2.25 20.51
C GLY A 181 7.89 -2.51 19.12
N VAL A 182 7.61 -1.47 18.34
CA VAL A 182 7.18 -1.60 16.95
C VAL A 182 8.33 -1.28 16.00
N ILE A 183 8.58 -2.19 15.07
CA ILE A 183 9.53 -2.00 13.96
C ILE A 183 8.71 -1.59 12.75
N VAL A 184 9.05 -0.45 12.14
CA VAL A 184 8.43 0.06 10.92
C VAL A 184 9.42 -0.09 9.76
N PHE A 185 9.11 -0.98 8.84
CA PHE A 185 9.79 -1.12 7.56
C PHE A 185 9.11 -0.23 6.53
N SER A 186 9.85 0.70 5.94
CA SER A 186 9.38 1.62 4.90
C SER A 186 10.12 1.37 3.60
N ILE A 187 9.40 1.34 2.48
CA ILE A 187 9.97 1.15 1.15
C ILE A 187 9.27 2.03 0.13
N THR A 188 10.05 2.76 -0.68
CA THR A 188 9.59 3.62 -1.77
C THR A 188 10.18 3.17 -3.09
N ALA A 189 9.32 2.92 -4.07
CA ALA A 189 9.75 2.52 -5.41
C ALA A 189 8.86 3.16 -6.51
N ASN A 190 9.32 3.10 -7.76
CA ASN A 190 8.53 3.52 -8.92
C ASN A 190 7.25 2.68 -9.10
N ALA A 191 7.32 1.38 -8.82
CA ALA A 191 6.21 0.44 -8.81
C ALA A 191 6.55 -0.78 -7.97
N PHE A 192 5.56 -1.61 -7.67
CA PHE A 192 5.75 -2.88 -6.95
C PHE A 192 5.15 -4.04 -7.74
N LEU A 193 5.74 -5.22 -7.58
CA LEU A 193 5.18 -6.47 -8.07
C LEU A 193 4.10 -6.98 -7.11
N TYR A 194 3.29 -7.90 -7.59
CA TYR A 194 2.27 -8.55 -6.77
C TYR A 194 2.88 -9.21 -5.53
N HIS A 195 2.40 -8.83 -4.36
CA HIS A 195 2.87 -9.25 -3.02
C HIS A 195 4.31 -8.85 -2.65
N MET A 196 5.02 -8.06 -3.46
CA MET A 196 6.45 -7.78 -3.30
C MET A 196 6.81 -7.29 -1.89
N VAL A 197 6.11 -6.30 -1.36
CA VAL A 197 6.44 -5.73 -0.04
C VAL A 197 6.22 -6.73 1.08
N ARG A 198 5.17 -7.54 1.02
CA ARG A 198 4.89 -8.59 2.02
C ARG A 198 5.91 -9.72 1.98
N ASN A 199 6.36 -10.09 0.79
CA ASN A 199 7.43 -11.10 0.63
C ASN A 199 8.77 -10.58 1.16
N ILE A 200 9.10 -9.32 0.92
CA ILE A 200 10.29 -8.67 1.51
C ILE A 200 10.15 -8.63 3.04
N ALA A 201 9.01 -8.19 3.58
CA ALA A 201 8.78 -8.13 5.03
C ALA A 201 8.94 -9.50 5.71
N GLY A 202 8.41 -10.57 5.08
CA GLY A 202 8.61 -11.94 5.57
C GLY A 202 10.07 -12.36 5.63
N THR A 203 10.84 -12.02 4.58
CA THR A 203 12.28 -12.31 4.53
C THR A 203 13.07 -11.49 5.57
N LEU A 204 12.70 -10.22 5.76
CA LEU A 204 13.30 -9.38 6.80
C LEU A 204 13.07 -9.92 8.21
N VAL A 205 11.89 -10.47 8.48
CA VAL A 205 11.59 -11.11 9.77
C VAL A 205 12.45 -12.36 9.95
N ASP A 206 12.62 -13.21 8.94
CA ASP A 206 13.51 -14.37 9.03
C ASP A 206 15.00 -13.98 9.20
N ILE A 207 15.42 -12.84 8.64
CA ILE A 207 16.74 -12.25 8.93
C ILE A 207 16.81 -11.79 10.40
N GLY A 208 15.77 -11.12 10.90
CA GLY A 208 15.68 -10.71 12.29
C GLY A 208 15.71 -11.88 13.27
N LEU A 209 15.09 -13.00 12.91
CA LEU A 209 15.12 -14.27 13.68
C LEU A 209 16.42 -15.04 13.50
N LYS A 210 17.42 -14.51 12.77
CA LYS A 210 18.71 -15.14 12.45
C LYS A 210 18.61 -16.46 11.67
N LYS A 211 17.49 -16.73 11.01
CA LYS A 211 17.33 -17.88 10.10
C LYS A 211 18.05 -17.65 8.77
N ILE A 212 18.18 -16.39 8.36
CA ILE A 212 18.85 -15.93 7.14
C ILE A 212 19.86 -14.87 7.55
N ARG A 213 21.08 -14.93 7.00
CA ARG A 213 22.08 -13.89 7.24
C ARG A 213 21.74 -12.63 6.44
N PRO A 214 22.05 -11.42 6.93
CA PRO A 214 21.74 -10.17 6.20
C PRO A 214 22.26 -10.14 4.75
N LYS A 215 23.45 -10.69 4.49
CA LYS A 215 24.07 -10.76 3.16
C LYS A 215 23.33 -11.70 2.20
N ASP A 216 22.66 -12.70 2.71
CA ASP A 216 21.95 -13.70 1.90
C ASP A 216 20.71 -13.11 1.23
N LEU A 217 20.23 -11.92 1.65
CA LEU A 217 19.18 -11.19 0.94
C LEU A 217 19.56 -10.89 -0.52
N HIS A 218 20.82 -10.49 -0.76
CA HIS A 218 21.34 -10.30 -2.11
C HIS A 218 21.32 -11.61 -2.91
N THR A 219 21.73 -12.73 -2.29
CA THR A 219 21.70 -14.05 -2.92
C THR A 219 20.28 -14.47 -3.26
N ILE A 220 19.29 -14.24 -2.37
CA ILE A 220 17.88 -14.49 -2.64
C ILE A 220 17.42 -13.69 -3.86
N MET A 221 17.77 -12.42 -3.96
CA MET A 221 17.41 -11.58 -5.11
C MET A 221 18.02 -12.11 -6.41
N SER A 222 19.29 -12.49 -6.40
CA SER A 222 20.01 -12.99 -7.60
C SER A 222 19.45 -14.31 -8.14
N LYS A 223 18.79 -15.12 -7.28
CA LYS A 223 18.12 -16.37 -7.70
C LYS A 223 16.90 -16.16 -8.59
N LYS A 224 16.29 -14.97 -8.60
CA LYS A 224 15.11 -14.61 -9.39
C LYS A 224 13.95 -15.62 -9.30
N ASN A 225 13.83 -16.29 -8.18
CA ASN A 225 12.86 -17.36 -7.96
C ASN A 225 12.23 -17.25 -6.58
N ARG A 226 10.88 -17.21 -6.55
CA ARG A 226 10.06 -17.09 -5.34
C ARG A 226 10.31 -18.20 -4.30
N LYS A 227 10.75 -19.37 -4.72
CA LYS A 227 11.03 -20.51 -3.83
C LYS A 227 12.13 -20.22 -2.80
N TYR A 228 13.04 -19.28 -3.09
CA TYR A 228 14.11 -18.89 -2.18
C TYR A 228 13.72 -17.79 -1.18
N CYS A 229 12.57 -17.18 -1.37
CA CYS A 229 12.06 -16.14 -0.48
C CYS A 229 11.28 -16.77 0.67
N SER A 230 11.30 -16.14 1.83
CA SER A 230 10.57 -16.56 3.02
C SER A 230 9.05 -16.59 2.84
N LYS A 231 8.34 -17.12 3.82
CA LYS A 231 6.88 -17.06 3.89
C LYS A 231 6.39 -15.60 3.83
N MET A 232 5.33 -15.39 3.08
CA MET A 232 4.73 -14.08 2.91
C MET A 232 4.16 -13.55 4.23
N ALA A 233 4.46 -12.30 4.54
CA ALA A 233 3.96 -11.61 5.73
C ALA A 233 2.44 -11.31 5.64
N PRO A 234 1.70 -11.23 6.77
CA PRO A 234 0.28 -10.93 6.81
C PRO A 234 -0.09 -9.59 6.16
N PRO A 235 -1.29 -9.43 5.59
CA PRO A 235 -1.68 -8.21 4.89
C PRO A 235 -2.05 -7.05 5.83
N ASN A 236 -2.62 -7.34 7.00
CA ASN A 236 -3.17 -6.34 7.94
C ASN A 236 -2.16 -5.32 8.46
N ALA A 237 -0.87 -5.67 8.41
CA ALA A 237 0.22 -4.80 8.84
C ALA A 237 0.84 -3.97 7.70
N LEU A 238 0.35 -4.12 6.46
CA LEU A 238 0.82 -3.38 5.29
C LEU A 238 -0.10 -2.20 5.00
N PHE A 239 0.52 -1.03 4.76
CA PHE A 239 -0.17 0.21 4.42
C PHE A 239 0.42 0.84 3.17
N LEU A 240 -0.43 1.14 2.17
CA LEU A 240 -0.09 2.10 1.13
C LEU A 240 -0.07 3.48 1.78
N TRP A 241 1.14 3.96 2.03
CA TRP A 241 1.36 5.16 2.84
C TRP A 241 1.27 6.44 2.04
N ARG A 242 1.86 6.44 0.84
CA ARG A 242 1.98 7.63 0.00
C ARG A 242 2.07 7.25 -1.47
N VAL A 243 1.44 8.06 -2.32
CA VAL A 243 1.62 8.05 -3.77
C VAL A 243 2.09 9.44 -4.21
N SER A 244 3.14 9.50 -5.01
CA SER A 244 3.71 10.76 -5.51
C SER A 244 3.43 10.93 -7.00
N TYR A 245 3.18 12.17 -7.39
CA TYR A 245 2.92 12.58 -8.77
C TYR A 245 3.83 13.77 -9.16
N PRO A 246 3.93 14.11 -10.46
CA PRO A 246 4.55 15.35 -10.89
C PRO A 246 3.96 16.56 -10.18
N GLN A 247 4.81 17.53 -9.84
CA GLN A 247 4.44 18.68 -9.01
C GLN A 247 3.30 19.54 -9.60
N LYS A 248 3.16 19.56 -10.93
CA LYS A 248 2.08 20.28 -11.63
C LYS A 248 0.67 19.91 -11.15
N TYR A 249 0.45 18.68 -10.69
CA TYR A 249 -0.87 18.22 -10.19
C TYR A 249 -1.17 18.61 -8.75
N LYS A 250 -0.21 19.18 -8.02
CA LYS A 250 -0.35 19.65 -6.63
C LYS A 250 -0.96 18.63 -5.68
N ILE A 251 -0.82 17.32 -5.99
CA ILE A 251 -1.25 16.23 -5.12
C ILE A 251 -0.21 16.07 -4.02
N SER A 252 -0.51 16.66 -2.87
CA SER A 252 0.34 16.62 -1.69
C SER A 252 -0.26 15.71 -0.63
N TYR A 253 0.58 15.15 0.20
CA TYR A 253 0.20 14.34 1.34
C TYR A 253 0.89 14.88 2.59
N ASN A 254 0.08 15.38 3.54
CA ASN A 254 0.54 15.65 4.88
C ASN A 254 0.27 14.40 5.73
N THR A 255 1.32 13.81 6.25
CA THR A 255 1.23 12.72 7.21
C THR A 255 0.62 13.24 8.51
N GLU A 256 -0.67 13.03 8.72
CA GLU A 256 -1.16 12.96 10.08
C GLU A 256 -0.52 11.71 10.71
N SER A 257 0.03 11.85 11.91
CA SER A 257 0.63 10.72 12.61
C SER A 257 -0.46 9.68 12.89
N ILE A 258 -0.27 8.46 12.36
CA ILE A 258 -1.04 7.34 12.92
C ILE A 258 -0.54 7.16 14.35
N LEU A 259 -1.44 7.26 15.30
CA LEU A 259 -1.20 6.87 16.68
C LEU A 259 -1.09 5.33 16.73
N LEU A 260 0.13 4.82 16.52
CA LEU A 260 0.52 3.43 16.76
C LEU A 260 1.57 3.40 17.86
#